data_3ae7a89b2cb869d761bb30b081e58421
#
_entry.id   3ae7a89b2cb869d761bb30b081e58421
#
_cell.length_a   1.000
_cell.length_b   1.000
_cell.length_c   1.000
_cell.angle_alpha   90.00
_cell.angle_beta   90.00
_cell.angle_gamma   90.00
#
_symmetry.space_group_name_H-M   'P 1'
#
loop_
_entity.id
_entity.type
_entity.pdbx_description
1 polymer ?
#
loop_
_entity_poly.entity_id
_entity_poly.type
_entity_poly.pdbx_seq_one_letter_code
_entity_poly.pdbx_strand_id
1 'polypeptide(L)'
;MTGQVNNPMRSAHPFKLGVFSANADRGLTFTTVPEQWRAGWDDVQRAAVLADEGGFDFFLPIARWRGYGGTTHVREWSFETFTFAAALAAVTRRIALFSTVHVPLVHPIYAAKALATIDHVSHGRAGLNIVCGWNPDEFDMFGVQLNAEAYVQAAEWSEILLRLYTSDEPFDFEGKFYNLKGAISRPVSVQSPRPSR
;
A
#
# COMPACT_ATOMS: atom_id res chain seq x y z
N MET A 1 -5.90 -22.52 -15.06
CA MET A 1 -5.65 -23.12 -13.73
C MET A 1 -6.03 -22.09 -12.69
N THR A 2 -7.25 -22.16 -12.16
CA THR A 2 -7.71 -21.31 -11.06
C THR A 2 -7.22 -21.92 -9.75
N GLY A 3 -5.93 -21.76 -9.45
CA GLY A 3 -5.41 -22.09 -8.15
C GLY A 3 -6.07 -21.16 -7.11
N GLN A 4 -6.61 -21.75 -6.07
CA GLN A 4 -7.21 -21.01 -4.97
C GLN A 4 -6.15 -20.04 -4.42
N VAL A 5 -6.41 -18.74 -4.55
CA VAL A 5 -5.51 -17.68 -4.04
C VAL A 5 -5.44 -17.82 -2.53
N ASN A 6 -4.29 -18.24 -2.02
CA ASN A 6 -4.09 -18.47 -0.58
C ASN A 6 -3.67 -17.17 0.11
N ASN A 7 -4.58 -16.18 0.14
CA ASN A 7 -4.35 -14.91 0.82
C ASN A 7 -4.79 -15.03 2.29
N PRO A 8 -3.87 -14.88 3.27
CA PRO A 8 -4.20 -15.00 4.71
C PRO A 8 -5.28 -14.04 5.17
N MET A 9 -5.40 -12.86 4.53
CA MET A 9 -6.45 -11.89 4.86
C MET A 9 -7.86 -12.42 4.58
N ARG A 10 -7.99 -13.44 3.72
CA ARG A 10 -9.26 -14.08 3.35
C ARG A 10 -9.52 -15.39 4.10
N SER A 11 -8.61 -15.81 4.97
CA SER A 11 -8.80 -17.01 5.79
C SER A 11 -9.95 -16.79 6.78
N ALA A 12 -10.59 -17.88 7.22
CA ALA A 12 -11.67 -17.85 8.20
C ALA A 12 -11.20 -17.45 9.61
N HIS A 13 -9.90 -17.33 9.85
CA HIS A 13 -9.36 -16.95 11.13
C HIS A 13 -9.74 -15.49 11.46
N PRO A 14 -10.46 -15.23 12.56
CA PRO A 14 -11.04 -13.92 12.85
C PRO A 14 -9.99 -12.87 13.25
N PHE A 15 -8.86 -13.31 13.81
CA PHE A 15 -7.77 -12.44 14.22
C PHE A 15 -6.65 -12.46 13.17
N LYS A 16 -6.18 -11.28 12.78
CA LYS A 16 -5.07 -11.11 11.83
C LYS A 16 -3.90 -10.43 12.51
N LEU A 17 -2.72 -11.05 12.45
CA LEU A 17 -1.49 -10.54 13.01
C LEU A 17 -0.56 -10.06 11.90
N GLY A 18 -0.03 -8.86 12.02
CA GLY A 18 0.87 -8.31 10.99
C GLY A 18 2.01 -7.48 11.54
N VAL A 19 2.95 -7.19 10.66
CA VAL A 19 4.05 -6.25 10.91
C VAL A 19 3.68 -4.91 10.30
N PHE A 20 3.81 -3.83 11.07
CA PHE A 20 3.49 -2.48 10.63
C PHE A 20 4.69 -1.55 10.69
N SER A 21 4.86 -0.70 9.68
CA SER A 21 5.84 0.40 9.64
C SER A 21 7.32 -0.01 9.63
N ALA A 22 7.65 -1.26 9.30
CA ALA A 22 9.04 -1.70 9.23
C ALA A 22 9.82 -1.12 8.03
N ASN A 23 9.11 -0.51 7.07
CA ASN A 23 9.71 0.18 5.92
C ASN A 23 10.32 1.55 6.25
N ALA A 24 10.14 2.03 7.48
CA ALA A 24 10.61 3.35 7.90
C ALA A 24 11.55 3.25 9.12
N ASP A 25 12.53 4.14 9.18
CA ASP A 25 13.43 4.20 10.32
C ASP A 25 12.66 4.47 11.61
N ARG A 26 13.13 3.85 12.70
CA ARG A 26 12.47 3.82 14.03
C ARG A 26 11.06 3.22 14.04
N GLY A 27 10.51 2.79 12.89
CA GLY A 27 9.18 2.19 12.82
C GLY A 27 8.10 3.10 13.43
N LEU A 28 7.54 2.68 14.57
CA LEU A 28 6.56 3.45 15.34
C LEU A 28 7.15 4.10 16.61
N THR A 29 8.48 4.00 16.83
CA THR A 29 9.10 4.40 18.08
C THR A 29 9.75 5.79 17.97
N PHE A 30 9.43 6.68 18.90
CA PHE A 30 10.11 7.96 19.06
C PHE A 30 11.27 7.77 20.04
N THR A 31 12.48 7.60 19.53
CA THR A 31 13.65 7.26 20.34
C THR A 31 14.94 7.83 19.76
N THR A 32 15.93 8.04 20.64
CA THR A 32 17.28 8.43 20.27
C THR A 32 18.32 7.36 20.64
N VAL A 33 17.88 6.19 21.10
CA VAL A 33 18.80 5.09 21.44
C VAL A 33 19.54 4.60 20.20
N PRO A 34 20.82 4.20 20.31
CA PRO A 34 21.64 3.78 19.18
C PRO A 34 21.13 2.49 18.52
N GLU A 35 20.46 1.61 19.27
CA GLU A 35 19.92 0.31 18.83
C GLU A 35 18.58 0.40 18.10
N GLN A 36 18.11 1.62 17.82
CA GLN A 36 16.85 1.84 17.11
C GLN A 36 16.82 1.16 15.74
N TRP A 37 15.62 0.79 15.31
CA TRP A 37 15.37 0.26 13.96
C TRP A 37 15.79 1.27 12.88
N ARG A 38 16.64 0.84 11.94
CA ARG A 38 17.19 1.71 10.88
C ARG A 38 16.49 1.55 9.53
N ALA A 39 15.63 0.56 9.40
CA ALA A 39 14.97 0.18 8.15
C ALA A 39 15.95 -0.02 6.97
N GLY A 40 17.13 -0.59 7.22
CA GLY A 40 18.01 -1.03 6.16
C GLY A 40 17.34 -2.13 5.34
N TRP A 41 17.58 -2.16 4.01
CA TRP A 41 16.87 -3.11 3.13
C TRP A 41 17.04 -4.56 3.57
N ASP A 42 18.25 -4.98 3.90
CA ASP A 42 18.53 -6.37 4.30
C ASP A 42 17.80 -6.77 5.59
N ASP A 43 17.72 -5.85 6.55
CA ASP A 43 16.99 -6.07 7.81
C ASP A 43 15.48 -6.16 7.57
N VAL A 44 14.96 -5.27 6.72
CA VAL A 44 13.53 -5.26 6.36
C VAL A 44 13.15 -6.52 5.60
N GLN A 45 13.95 -6.93 4.62
CA GLN A 45 13.74 -8.17 3.87
C GLN A 45 13.76 -9.38 4.81
N ARG A 46 14.75 -9.44 5.70
CA ARG A 46 14.85 -10.50 6.70
C ARG A 46 13.63 -10.53 7.63
N ALA A 47 13.19 -9.37 8.12
CA ALA A 47 11.99 -9.26 8.96
C ALA A 47 10.73 -9.76 8.22
N ALA A 48 10.58 -9.44 6.94
CA ALA A 48 9.46 -9.90 6.12
C ALA A 48 9.48 -11.42 5.91
N VAL A 49 10.65 -12.01 5.64
CA VAL A 49 10.81 -13.47 5.48
C VAL A 49 10.52 -14.18 6.80
N LEU A 50 11.03 -13.68 7.92
CA LEU A 50 10.77 -14.26 9.25
C LEU A 50 9.28 -14.16 9.63
N ALA A 51 8.61 -13.05 9.30
CA ALA A 51 7.17 -12.89 9.50
C ALA A 51 6.38 -13.88 8.64
N ASP A 52 6.76 -14.06 7.37
CA ASP A 52 6.16 -15.02 6.45
C ASP A 52 6.29 -16.48 6.96
N GLU A 53 7.49 -16.87 7.39
CA GLU A 53 7.77 -18.19 7.96
C GLU A 53 7.11 -18.39 9.32
N GLY A 54 7.03 -17.33 10.12
CA GLY A 54 6.36 -17.31 11.44
C GLY A 54 4.84 -17.33 11.38
N GLY A 55 4.24 -17.26 10.16
CA GLY A 55 2.80 -17.35 9.98
C GLY A 55 2.04 -16.06 10.25
N PHE A 56 2.69 -14.90 10.19
CA PHE A 56 2.01 -13.61 10.20
C PHE A 56 1.11 -13.46 8.97
N ASP A 57 -0.03 -12.78 9.15
CA ASP A 57 -1.02 -12.62 8.09
C ASP A 57 -0.66 -11.51 7.11
N PHE A 58 -0.07 -10.40 7.57
CA PHE A 58 0.22 -9.28 6.68
C PHE A 58 1.47 -8.49 7.06
N PHE A 59 2.03 -7.80 6.05
CA PHE A 59 3.09 -6.82 6.18
C PHE A 59 2.61 -5.48 5.60
N LEU A 60 2.52 -4.44 6.43
CA LEU A 60 1.92 -3.16 6.10
C LEU A 60 2.93 -2.02 6.25
N PRO A 61 3.41 -1.42 5.14
CA PRO A 61 4.26 -0.24 5.19
C PRO A 61 3.47 1.03 5.50
N ILE A 62 4.12 2.02 6.07
CA ILE A 62 3.59 3.38 6.10
C ILE A 62 3.96 4.12 4.80
N ALA A 63 3.06 4.94 4.29
CA ALA A 63 3.41 5.96 3.31
C ALA A 63 3.97 7.18 4.06
N ARG A 64 5.23 7.50 3.80
CA ARG A 64 5.90 8.65 4.39
C ARG A 64 6.89 9.24 3.37
N TRP A 65 6.78 10.54 3.12
CA TRP A 65 7.61 11.25 2.17
C TRP A 65 8.58 12.20 2.87
N ARG A 66 8.25 12.59 4.09
CA ARG A 66 9.05 13.46 4.94
C ARG A 66 8.86 13.07 6.40
N GLY A 67 9.95 12.96 7.14
CA GLY A 67 9.93 12.70 8.58
C GLY A 67 9.32 13.86 9.38
N TYR A 68 9.13 13.61 10.66
CA TYR A 68 8.53 14.61 11.56
C TYR A 68 9.52 15.67 12.07
N GLY A 69 10.82 15.49 11.81
CA GLY A 69 11.86 16.33 12.38
C GLY A 69 12.00 16.16 13.91
N GLY A 70 12.37 17.25 14.59
CA GLY A 70 12.62 17.23 16.04
C GLY A 70 13.87 16.43 16.42
N THR A 71 14.07 16.18 17.72
CA THR A 71 15.28 15.50 18.22
C THR A 71 15.37 14.03 17.85
N THR A 72 14.24 13.39 17.60
CA THR A 72 14.21 11.97 17.24
C THR A 72 14.35 11.71 15.75
N HIS A 73 14.09 12.70 14.89
CA HIS A 73 14.12 12.57 13.43
C HIS A 73 13.39 11.31 12.92
N VAL A 74 12.29 10.94 13.58
CA VAL A 74 11.57 9.69 13.27
C VAL A 74 10.98 9.72 11.87
N ARG A 75 11.15 8.61 11.14
CA ARG A 75 10.63 8.40 9.78
C ARG A 75 11.16 9.37 8.72
N GLU A 76 12.39 9.88 8.89
CA GLU A 76 13.06 10.61 7.81
C GLU A 76 13.48 9.73 6.65
N TRP A 77 13.70 8.46 6.95
CA TRP A 77 14.01 7.44 5.96
C TRP A 77 12.85 6.47 5.85
N SER A 78 12.31 6.27 4.65
CA SER A 78 11.28 5.28 4.36
C SER A 78 11.32 4.82 2.91
N PHE A 79 11.03 3.55 2.68
CA PHE A 79 10.84 3.02 1.33
C PHE A 79 9.46 3.35 0.80
N GLU A 80 9.37 3.62 -0.53
CA GLU A 80 8.13 3.81 -1.25
C GLU A 80 7.31 2.50 -1.25
N THR A 81 6.01 2.59 -1.04
CA THR A 81 5.21 1.45 -0.59
C THR A 81 4.84 0.44 -1.68
N PHE A 82 4.66 0.86 -2.94
CA PHE A 82 4.35 -0.06 -4.04
C PHE A 82 5.59 -0.85 -4.48
N THR A 83 6.71 -0.15 -4.71
CA THR A 83 7.98 -0.80 -5.05
C THR A 83 8.49 -1.69 -3.94
N PHE A 84 8.31 -1.27 -2.70
CA PHE A 84 8.60 -2.05 -1.50
C PHE A 84 7.79 -3.35 -1.44
N ALA A 85 6.46 -3.28 -1.63
CA ALA A 85 5.60 -4.45 -1.64
C ALA A 85 5.94 -5.40 -2.80
N ALA A 86 6.28 -4.88 -3.99
CA ALA A 86 6.72 -5.69 -5.12
C ALA A 86 8.01 -6.45 -4.82
N ALA A 87 9.00 -5.80 -4.20
CA ALA A 87 10.26 -6.42 -3.83
C ALA A 87 10.06 -7.53 -2.78
N LEU A 88 9.25 -7.30 -1.76
CA LEU A 88 8.94 -8.32 -0.75
C LEU A 88 8.09 -9.46 -1.32
N ALA A 89 7.25 -9.21 -2.31
CA ALA A 89 6.46 -10.24 -2.99
C ALA A 89 7.33 -11.33 -3.64
N ALA A 90 8.51 -10.93 -4.14
CA ALA A 90 9.45 -11.84 -4.78
C ALA A 90 10.17 -12.77 -3.79
N VAL A 91 10.28 -12.41 -2.52
CA VAL A 91 11.03 -13.15 -1.50
C VAL A 91 10.16 -13.82 -0.42
N THR A 92 8.86 -13.57 -0.43
CA THR A 92 7.88 -14.16 0.51
C THR A 92 6.90 -15.08 -0.23
N ARG A 93 6.17 -15.95 0.50
CA ARG A 93 5.30 -16.97 -0.11
C ARG A 93 3.86 -16.97 0.38
N ARG A 94 3.57 -16.53 1.59
CA ARG A 94 2.26 -16.65 2.25
C ARG A 94 1.70 -15.33 2.75
N ILE A 95 2.54 -14.48 3.35
CA ILE A 95 2.14 -13.24 3.98
C ILE A 95 1.51 -12.28 2.96
N ALA A 96 0.39 -11.64 3.31
CA ALA A 96 -0.19 -10.58 2.49
C ALA A 96 0.66 -9.31 2.55
N LEU A 97 0.87 -8.70 1.40
CA LEU A 97 1.75 -7.54 1.25
C LEU A 97 0.92 -6.31 0.88
N PHE A 98 0.84 -5.39 1.81
CA PHE A 98 0.12 -4.15 1.59
C PHE A 98 1.03 -3.07 1.01
N SER A 99 0.44 -2.19 0.22
CA SER A 99 0.95 -0.86 -0.06
C SER A 99 0.10 0.16 0.68
N THR A 100 0.64 1.32 1.01
CA THR A 100 -0.12 2.45 1.56
C THR A 100 -0.09 3.61 0.58
N VAL A 101 -1.24 4.19 0.28
CA VAL A 101 -1.37 5.28 -0.68
C VAL A 101 -1.98 6.52 -0.03
N HIS A 102 -1.39 7.70 -0.32
CA HIS A 102 -2.05 8.98 -0.08
C HIS A 102 -2.89 9.35 -1.30
N VAL A 103 -4.20 9.35 -1.15
CA VAL A 103 -5.17 9.61 -2.23
C VAL A 103 -4.83 10.86 -3.06
N PRO A 104 -4.50 12.01 -2.47
CA PRO A 104 -4.21 13.21 -3.26
C PRO A 104 -2.89 13.15 -4.04
N LEU A 105 -1.98 12.25 -3.69
CA LEU A 105 -0.65 12.16 -4.32
C LEU A 105 -0.57 11.09 -5.40
N VAL A 106 -1.49 10.11 -5.39
CA VAL A 106 -1.44 8.96 -6.29
C VAL A 106 -2.74 8.82 -7.06
N HIS A 107 -2.65 8.88 -8.38
CA HIS A 107 -3.81 8.72 -9.25
C HIS A 107 -4.37 7.29 -9.18
N PRO A 108 -5.70 7.06 -9.13
CA PRO A 108 -6.29 5.72 -8.97
C PRO A 108 -5.93 4.75 -10.11
N ILE A 109 -5.74 5.23 -11.34
CA ILE A 109 -5.29 4.39 -12.47
C ILE A 109 -3.87 3.88 -12.24
N TYR A 110 -2.96 4.74 -11.72
CA TYR A 110 -1.60 4.30 -11.38
C TYR A 110 -1.63 3.25 -10.26
N ALA A 111 -2.38 3.53 -9.20
CA ALA A 111 -2.51 2.61 -8.06
C ALA A 111 -3.08 1.24 -8.49
N ALA A 112 -4.11 1.23 -9.36
CA ALA A 112 -4.67 0.00 -9.90
C ALA A 112 -3.62 -0.82 -10.68
N LYS A 113 -2.85 -0.15 -11.53
CA LYS A 113 -1.79 -0.79 -12.34
C LYS A 113 -0.66 -1.35 -11.46
N ALA A 114 -0.17 -0.57 -10.52
CA ALA A 114 0.90 -0.97 -9.60
C ALA A 114 0.46 -2.15 -8.74
N LEU A 115 -0.75 -2.06 -8.15
CA LEU A 115 -1.27 -3.12 -7.30
C LEU A 115 -1.56 -4.42 -8.07
N ALA A 116 -2.08 -4.33 -9.32
CA ALA A 116 -2.23 -5.50 -10.17
C ALA A 116 -0.88 -6.19 -10.46
N THR A 117 0.18 -5.40 -10.68
CA THR A 117 1.53 -5.94 -10.87
C THR A 117 2.01 -6.68 -9.63
N ILE A 118 1.88 -6.07 -8.44
CA ILE A 118 2.23 -6.71 -7.16
C ILE A 118 1.40 -7.98 -6.95
N ASP A 119 0.13 -7.95 -7.32
CA ASP A 119 -0.77 -9.08 -7.17
C ASP A 119 -0.35 -10.29 -8.02
N HIS A 120 0.07 -10.03 -9.25
CA HIS A 120 0.66 -11.08 -10.10
C HIS A 120 1.97 -11.63 -9.52
N VAL A 121 2.90 -10.75 -9.13
CA VAL A 121 4.20 -11.16 -8.54
C VAL A 121 4.01 -11.96 -7.25
N SER A 122 3.05 -11.55 -6.43
CA SER A 122 2.75 -12.20 -5.15
C SER A 122 1.82 -13.41 -5.25
N HIS A 123 1.31 -13.73 -6.46
CA HIS A 123 0.30 -14.79 -6.65
C HIS A 123 -0.97 -14.57 -5.81
N GLY A 124 -1.47 -13.33 -5.81
CA GLY A 124 -2.75 -13.00 -5.18
C GLY A 124 -2.67 -12.60 -3.71
N ARG A 125 -1.54 -12.04 -3.25
CA ARG A 125 -1.35 -11.62 -1.86
C ARG A 125 -1.26 -10.10 -1.68
N ALA A 126 -1.48 -9.33 -2.74
CA ALA A 126 -1.44 -7.87 -2.66
C ALA A 126 -2.60 -7.31 -1.84
N GLY A 127 -2.34 -6.25 -1.10
CA GLY A 127 -3.33 -5.46 -0.37
C GLY A 127 -3.06 -3.96 -0.49
N LEU A 128 -4.05 -3.14 -0.18
CA LEU A 128 -3.95 -1.69 -0.23
C LEU A 128 -4.54 -1.03 1.01
N ASN A 129 -3.75 -0.18 1.63
CA ASN A 129 -4.18 0.75 2.67
C ASN A 129 -4.39 2.13 2.07
N ILE A 130 -5.62 2.63 2.09
CA ILE A 130 -6.02 3.89 1.47
C ILE A 130 -6.11 4.95 2.56
N VAL A 131 -5.29 6.01 2.46
CA VAL A 131 -5.29 7.12 3.41
C VAL A 131 -5.46 8.45 2.70
N CYS A 132 -6.19 9.38 3.33
CA CYS A 132 -6.42 10.71 2.78
C CYS A 132 -5.21 11.63 2.94
N GLY A 133 -4.30 11.31 3.88
CA GLY A 133 -3.19 12.18 4.26
C GLY A 133 -3.58 13.22 5.31
N TRP A 134 -2.59 13.73 6.05
CA TRP A 134 -2.83 14.70 7.12
C TRP A 134 -1.64 15.63 7.38
N ASN A 135 -0.43 15.28 6.93
CA ASN A 135 0.79 16.06 7.16
C ASN A 135 0.98 17.10 6.04
N PRO A 136 0.75 18.40 6.28
CA PRO A 136 0.85 19.41 5.23
C PRO A 136 2.24 19.47 4.60
N ASP A 137 3.31 19.28 5.37
CA ASP A 137 4.69 19.37 4.88
C ASP A 137 4.99 18.33 3.77
N GLU A 138 4.34 17.16 3.83
CA GLU A 138 4.48 16.14 2.78
C GLU A 138 3.78 16.56 1.49
N PHE A 139 2.59 17.17 1.61
CA PHE A 139 1.80 17.62 0.46
C PHE A 139 2.42 18.82 -0.22
N ASP A 140 3.02 19.73 0.55
CA ASP A 140 3.73 20.90 0.03
C ASP A 140 4.92 20.48 -0.86
N MET A 141 5.60 19.36 -0.53
CA MET A 141 6.67 18.80 -1.38
C MET A 141 6.17 18.44 -2.79
N PHE A 142 4.91 18.04 -2.93
CA PHE A 142 4.28 17.69 -4.19
C PHE A 142 3.54 18.86 -4.84
N GLY A 143 3.52 20.04 -4.21
CA GLY A 143 2.73 21.17 -4.68
C GLY A 143 1.23 20.93 -4.59
N VAL A 144 0.80 20.04 -3.72
CA VAL A 144 -0.61 19.65 -3.52
C VAL A 144 -1.09 20.19 -2.19
N GLN A 145 -2.23 20.86 -2.18
CA GLN A 145 -2.85 21.31 -0.93
C GLN A 145 -3.75 20.23 -0.33
N LEU A 146 -3.70 20.11 1.00
CA LEU A 146 -4.65 19.27 1.73
C LEU A 146 -6.08 19.79 1.50
N ASN A 147 -6.95 18.89 1.07
CA ASN A 147 -8.33 19.24 0.76
C ASN A 147 -9.24 19.04 1.97
N ALA A 148 -10.08 20.03 2.28
CA ALA A 148 -11.10 19.91 3.32
C ALA A 148 -12.11 18.78 3.04
N GLU A 149 -12.28 18.39 1.76
CA GLU A 149 -13.14 17.30 1.33
C GLU A 149 -12.38 16.02 1.01
N ALA A 150 -11.27 15.77 1.67
CA ALA A 150 -10.38 14.64 1.42
C ALA A 150 -11.10 13.28 1.41
N TYR A 151 -12.11 13.11 2.25
CA TYR A 151 -12.92 11.87 2.27
C TYR A 151 -13.85 11.75 1.06
N VAL A 152 -14.37 12.86 0.52
CA VAL A 152 -15.16 12.84 -0.72
C VAL A 152 -14.26 12.47 -1.90
N GLN A 153 -13.06 13.05 -1.96
CA GLN A 153 -12.06 12.68 -2.95
C GLN A 153 -11.67 11.19 -2.85
N ALA A 154 -11.49 10.68 -1.62
CA ALA A 154 -11.16 9.28 -1.39
C ALA A 154 -12.30 8.33 -1.77
N ALA A 155 -13.55 8.76 -1.66
CA ALA A 155 -14.70 7.99 -2.11
C ALA A 155 -14.70 7.83 -3.65
N GLU A 156 -14.54 8.92 -4.40
CA GLU A 156 -14.41 8.87 -5.87
C GLU A 156 -13.20 8.04 -6.30
N TRP A 157 -12.05 8.26 -5.66
CA TRP A 157 -10.82 7.51 -5.90
C TRP A 157 -11.03 6.00 -5.72
N SER A 158 -11.71 5.62 -4.63
CA SER A 158 -11.99 4.22 -4.31
C SER A 158 -13.00 3.60 -5.27
N GLU A 159 -13.99 4.35 -5.73
CA GLU A 159 -14.94 3.90 -6.74
C GLU A 159 -14.23 3.63 -8.07
N ILE A 160 -13.40 4.55 -8.53
CA ILE A 160 -12.60 4.38 -9.76
C ILE A 160 -11.72 3.12 -9.64
N LEU A 161 -11.01 2.97 -8.52
CA LEU A 161 -10.17 1.80 -8.28
C LEU A 161 -10.96 0.50 -8.35
N LEU A 162 -12.14 0.44 -7.73
CA LEU A 162 -13.01 -0.73 -7.76
C LEU A 162 -13.49 -1.05 -9.17
N ARG A 163 -13.89 -0.04 -9.94
CA ARG A 163 -14.29 -0.22 -11.34
C ARG A 163 -13.14 -0.75 -12.20
N LEU A 164 -11.91 -0.26 -11.99
CA LEU A 164 -10.71 -0.75 -12.68
C LEU A 164 -10.37 -2.22 -12.38
N TYR A 165 -10.83 -2.76 -11.24
CA TYR A 165 -10.63 -4.18 -10.89
C TYR A 165 -11.75 -5.09 -11.36
N THR A 166 -12.93 -4.56 -11.65
CA THR A 166 -14.13 -5.35 -11.92
C THR A 166 -14.65 -5.18 -13.33
N SER A 167 -14.20 -4.17 -14.08
CA SER A 167 -14.64 -3.92 -15.46
C SER A 167 -13.65 -4.50 -16.46
N ASP A 168 -14.16 -5.28 -17.40
CA ASP A 168 -13.41 -5.77 -18.56
C ASP A 168 -13.41 -4.76 -19.71
N GLU A 169 -14.30 -3.75 -19.67
CA GLU A 169 -14.46 -2.74 -20.69
C GLU A 169 -14.00 -1.35 -20.19
N PRO A 170 -13.51 -0.49 -21.10
CA PRO A 170 -13.22 0.89 -20.76
C PRO A 170 -14.48 1.62 -20.25
N PHE A 171 -14.30 2.51 -19.28
CA PHE A 171 -15.40 3.33 -18.76
C PHE A 171 -15.01 4.79 -18.62
N ASP A 172 -16.01 5.65 -18.70
CA ASP A 172 -15.91 7.06 -18.34
C ASP A 172 -16.31 7.26 -16.88
N PHE A 173 -15.70 8.24 -16.23
CA PHE A 173 -16.04 8.66 -14.88
C PHE A 173 -16.13 10.19 -14.83
N GLU A 174 -17.22 10.72 -14.33
CA GLU A 174 -17.46 12.16 -14.12
C GLU A 174 -17.72 12.39 -12.64
N GLY A 175 -16.74 12.95 -11.93
CA GLY A 175 -16.82 13.28 -10.52
C GLY A 175 -16.39 14.71 -10.26
N LYS A 176 -16.37 15.07 -9.01
CA LYS A 176 -15.90 16.38 -8.56
C LYS A 176 -14.38 16.51 -8.67
N PHE A 177 -13.66 15.44 -8.37
CA PHE A 177 -12.20 15.41 -8.30
C PHE A 177 -11.58 14.69 -9.49
N TYR A 178 -12.28 13.74 -10.07
CA TYR A 178 -11.77 12.94 -11.18
C TYR A 178 -12.74 12.98 -12.37
N ASN A 179 -12.18 13.27 -13.55
CA ASN A 179 -12.90 13.20 -14.82
C ASN A 179 -12.06 12.36 -15.79
N LEU A 180 -12.52 11.14 -16.06
CA LEU A 180 -11.78 10.15 -16.83
C LEU A 180 -12.54 9.76 -18.08
N LYS A 181 -11.82 9.51 -19.17
CA LYS A 181 -12.36 8.99 -20.43
C LYS A 181 -11.67 7.68 -20.78
N GLY A 182 -12.47 6.64 -21.06
CA GLY A 182 -11.98 5.34 -21.48
C GLY A 182 -11.03 4.67 -20.46
N ALA A 183 -11.25 4.86 -19.15
CA ALA A 183 -10.39 4.31 -18.11
C ALA A 183 -10.45 2.78 -18.10
N ILE A 184 -9.28 2.13 -18.12
CA ILE A 184 -9.12 0.68 -18.06
C ILE A 184 -7.78 0.32 -17.40
N SER A 185 -7.72 -0.82 -16.73
CA SER A 185 -6.46 -1.38 -16.19
C SER A 185 -6.29 -2.83 -16.62
N ARG A 186 -5.18 -3.13 -17.31
CA ARG A 186 -4.77 -4.48 -17.71
C ARG A 186 -3.26 -4.66 -17.46
N PRO A 187 -2.80 -5.84 -16.95
CA PRO A 187 -3.62 -6.97 -16.59
C PRO A 187 -4.54 -6.65 -15.40
N VAL A 188 -5.62 -7.40 -15.26
CA VAL A 188 -6.46 -7.36 -14.05
C VAL A 188 -5.77 -8.08 -12.90
N SER A 189 -6.21 -7.84 -11.67
CA SER A 189 -5.74 -8.56 -10.49
C SER A 189 -6.03 -10.06 -10.62
N VAL A 190 -5.16 -10.91 -10.04
CA VAL A 190 -5.41 -12.36 -9.94
C VAL A 190 -6.36 -12.71 -8.80
N GLN A 191 -6.55 -11.82 -7.86
CA GLN A 191 -7.55 -11.97 -6.79
C GLN A 191 -8.94 -11.67 -7.32
N SER A 192 -9.92 -12.53 -6.99
CA SER A 192 -11.32 -12.29 -7.31
C SER A 192 -12.13 -12.13 -6.01
N PRO A 193 -12.99 -11.13 -5.91
CA PRO A 193 -13.27 -10.09 -6.92
C PRO A 193 -12.24 -8.96 -6.96
N ARG A 194 -11.28 -8.89 -6.04
CA ARG A 194 -10.29 -7.77 -5.94
C ARG A 194 -9.25 -8.04 -4.85
N PRO A 195 -8.11 -7.32 -4.83
CA PRO A 195 -7.18 -7.28 -3.69
C PRO A 195 -7.84 -6.84 -2.37
N SER A 196 -7.26 -7.28 -1.25
CA SER A 196 -7.68 -6.84 0.09
C SER A 196 -7.45 -5.33 0.28
N ARG A 197 -8.33 -4.67 1.03
CA ARG A 197 -8.23 -3.27 1.41
C ARG A 197 -8.71 -3.04 2.84
#